data_6ba1df196bef54df0a54cf4c78136e3c
#
_entry.id   6ba1df196bef54df0a54cf4c78136e3c
#
_cell.length_a   1.000
_cell.length_b   1.000
_cell.length_c   1.000
_cell.angle_alpha   90.00
_cell.angle_beta   90.00
_cell.angle_gamma   90.00
#
_symmetry.space_group_name_H-M   'P 1'
#
loop_
_entity.id
_entity.type
_entity.pdbx_description
1 polymer ?
#
loop_
_entity_poly.entity_id
_entity_poly.type
_entity_poly.pdbx_seq_one_letter_code
_entity_poly.pdbx_strand_id
1 'polypeptide(L)'
;SEVSVAQYRGRLVSLYQLAVTVGFLGAYLVNFQLLGYSESHVVSGIGLFEKIFVAEVWRGMLGMETLPALLFFTIIFFIPESPRWLILKGREERGLNVLQRIYNSAEEAMNQMNETKSVVSETKSEWALLLQPGILKAVIIGVAIAILGQFMGVNAVLYYGPSIFEKAGLSGGDSLFYQVLVGLVNTLTTVLALAIIDRVGRKKLVYYGVSGMVLSLLLIGIYFLWEESLGLSSLFLLVCFLSYVFCCAVSICAVVFVLLSEMYPTKVRGLAMSIAGFSLWIGTYLIGQLTPWMLQNLTPAGTFFLFAAMCVPYMLIVWKLVPETTGKSLEEIERYWTCLLYTSP
;
A
#
# COMPACT_ATOMS: atom_id res chain seq x y z
N SER A 1 5.64 15.51 0.81
CA SER A 1 4.46 16.37 1.00
C SER A 1 4.83 17.74 1.59
N GLU A 2 5.79 17.84 2.51
CA GLU A 2 6.16 19.09 3.18
C GLU A 2 6.96 20.06 2.31
N VAL A 3 7.57 19.56 1.23
CA VAL A 3 8.38 20.35 0.27
C VAL A 3 7.58 20.61 -1.01
N SER A 4 6.25 20.63 -0.94
CA SER A 4 5.38 20.83 -2.10
C SER A 4 4.29 21.86 -1.84
N VAL A 5 3.95 22.64 -2.88
CA VAL A 5 2.83 23.57 -2.87
C VAL A 5 1.53 22.81 -2.62
N ALA A 6 0.61 23.36 -1.80
CA ALA A 6 -0.63 22.71 -1.39
C ALA A 6 -1.47 22.20 -2.57
N GLN A 7 -1.49 22.95 -3.69
CA GLN A 7 -2.24 22.60 -4.91
C GLN A 7 -1.80 21.25 -5.54
N TYR A 8 -0.52 20.91 -5.45
CA TYR A 8 0.05 19.68 -6.07
C TYR A 8 0.31 18.58 -5.05
N ARG A 9 0.13 18.84 -3.75
CA ARG A 9 0.45 17.91 -2.66
C ARG A 9 -0.25 16.54 -2.83
N GLY A 10 -1.54 16.54 -3.16
CA GLY A 10 -2.29 15.31 -3.36
C GLY A 10 -1.73 14.45 -4.47
N ARG A 11 -1.41 15.05 -5.63
CA ARG A 11 -0.80 14.32 -6.77
C ARG A 11 0.58 13.76 -6.43
N LEU A 12 1.41 14.53 -5.73
CA LEU A 12 2.75 14.09 -5.31
C LEU A 12 2.70 12.96 -4.29
N VAL A 13 1.74 13.00 -3.36
CA VAL A 13 1.54 11.89 -2.41
C VAL A 13 1.05 10.64 -3.13
N SER A 14 0.19 10.77 -4.14
CA SER A 14 -0.27 9.64 -4.95
C SER A 14 0.86 8.98 -5.75
N LEU A 15 1.89 9.72 -6.15
CA LEU A 15 3.08 9.16 -6.80
C LEU A 15 3.85 8.18 -5.90
N TYR A 16 3.71 8.27 -4.58
CA TYR A 16 4.29 7.29 -3.66
C TYR A 16 3.76 5.87 -3.95
N GLN A 17 2.44 5.73 -4.09
CA GLN A 17 1.84 4.42 -4.40
C GLN A 17 2.29 3.89 -5.77
N LEU A 18 2.40 4.78 -6.77
CA LEU A 18 2.93 4.41 -8.08
C LEU A 18 4.40 3.97 -7.99
N ALA A 19 5.23 4.69 -7.23
CA ALA A 19 6.63 4.31 -7.04
C ALA A 19 6.78 2.93 -6.39
N VAL A 20 5.91 2.58 -5.42
CA VAL A 20 5.89 1.26 -4.79
C VAL A 20 5.58 0.17 -5.82
N THR A 21 4.55 0.34 -6.65
CA THR A 21 4.18 -0.69 -7.66
C THR A 21 5.20 -0.83 -8.77
N VAL A 22 5.82 0.28 -9.22
CA VAL A 22 6.94 0.26 -10.17
C VAL A 22 8.15 -0.45 -9.56
N GLY A 23 8.42 -0.24 -8.26
CA GLY A 23 9.48 -0.93 -7.54
C GLY A 23 9.27 -2.45 -7.51
N PHE A 24 8.05 -2.92 -7.23
CA PHE A 24 7.71 -4.35 -7.32
C PHE A 24 7.92 -4.90 -8.73
N LEU A 25 7.42 -4.22 -9.76
CA LEU A 25 7.60 -4.64 -11.14
C LEU A 25 9.08 -4.70 -11.51
N GLY A 26 9.87 -3.70 -11.13
CA GLY A 26 11.31 -3.69 -11.35
C GLY A 26 12.02 -4.87 -10.69
N ALA A 27 11.70 -5.16 -9.42
CA ALA A 27 12.25 -6.31 -8.70
C ALA A 27 11.89 -7.64 -9.37
N TYR A 28 10.62 -7.82 -9.80
CA TYR A 28 10.20 -9.03 -10.50
C TYR A 28 10.91 -9.22 -11.83
N LEU A 29 11.07 -8.15 -12.61
CA LEU A 29 11.81 -8.20 -13.88
C LEU A 29 13.29 -8.58 -13.67
N VAL A 30 13.94 -7.97 -12.68
CA VAL A 30 15.34 -8.28 -12.36
C VAL A 30 15.49 -9.74 -11.91
N ASN A 31 14.62 -10.21 -11.03
CA ASN A 31 14.65 -11.60 -10.56
C ASN A 31 14.43 -12.61 -11.69
N PHE A 32 13.47 -12.35 -12.58
CA PHE A 32 13.23 -13.18 -13.75
C PHE A 32 14.44 -13.23 -14.69
N GLN A 33 15.05 -12.09 -14.97
CA GLN A 33 16.24 -12.02 -15.84
C GLN A 33 17.44 -12.70 -15.21
N LEU A 34 17.67 -12.54 -13.91
CA LEU A 34 18.78 -13.17 -13.20
C LEU A 34 18.65 -14.69 -13.16
N LEU A 35 17.41 -15.21 -12.97
CA LEU A 35 17.20 -16.65 -13.04
C LEU A 35 17.49 -17.19 -14.44
N GLY A 36 16.97 -16.57 -15.49
CA GLY A 36 17.26 -16.95 -16.88
C GLY A 36 18.75 -16.87 -17.23
N TYR A 37 19.46 -15.87 -16.70
CA TYR A 37 20.91 -15.76 -16.84
C TYR A 37 21.62 -16.96 -16.15
N SER A 38 21.24 -17.27 -14.91
CA SER A 38 21.80 -18.41 -14.15
C SER A 38 21.58 -19.75 -14.86
N GLU A 39 20.41 -19.99 -15.43
CA GLU A 39 20.09 -21.24 -16.14
C GLU A 39 20.84 -21.38 -17.48
N SER A 40 21.18 -20.24 -18.12
CA SER A 40 21.89 -20.25 -19.41
C SER A 40 23.41 -20.33 -19.27
N HIS A 41 23.98 -20.19 -18.08
CA HIS A 41 25.43 -20.18 -17.85
C HIS A 41 25.84 -21.33 -16.91
N VAL A 42 26.86 -22.06 -17.32
CA VAL A 42 27.47 -23.12 -16.49
C VAL A 42 28.57 -22.52 -15.64
N VAL A 43 28.61 -22.89 -14.37
CA VAL A 43 29.69 -22.48 -13.45
C VAL A 43 31.00 -23.07 -13.96
N SER A 44 31.86 -22.24 -14.55
CA SER A 44 33.14 -22.63 -15.14
C SER A 44 34.35 -22.28 -14.27
N GLY A 45 34.17 -21.46 -13.22
CA GLY A 45 35.26 -20.94 -12.39
C GLY A 45 34.91 -20.70 -10.93
N ILE A 46 35.93 -20.27 -10.16
CA ILE A 46 35.81 -19.95 -8.71
C ILE A 46 35.58 -18.42 -8.51
N GLY A 47 35.08 -17.74 -9.55
CA GLY A 47 34.88 -16.28 -9.51
C GLY A 47 33.71 -15.87 -8.57
N LEU A 48 33.92 -14.81 -7.79
CA LEU A 48 32.87 -14.28 -6.90
C LEU A 48 31.58 -13.93 -7.66
N PHE A 49 31.73 -13.43 -8.90
CA PHE A 49 30.61 -13.09 -9.78
C PHE A 49 29.81 -14.33 -10.16
N GLU A 50 30.46 -15.41 -10.62
CA GLU A 50 29.78 -16.66 -10.97
C GLU A 50 29.11 -17.29 -9.76
N LYS A 51 29.74 -17.22 -8.60
CA LYS A 51 29.14 -17.70 -7.35
C LYS A 51 27.84 -16.96 -7.03
N ILE A 52 27.81 -15.63 -7.15
CA ILE A 52 26.66 -14.80 -6.76
C ILE A 52 25.55 -14.83 -7.82
N PHE A 53 25.89 -14.80 -9.13
CA PHE A 53 24.88 -14.63 -10.19
C PHE A 53 24.53 -15.90 -10.93
N VAL A 54 25.27 -16.99 -10.73
CA VAL A 54 25.00 -18.29 -11.38
C VAL A 54 24.74 -19.38 -10.34
N ALA A 55 25.70 -19.68 -9.45
CA ALA A 55 25.57 -20.79 -8.51
C ALA A 55 24.55 -20.51 -7.38
N GLU A 56 24.55 -19.30 -6.83
CA GLU A 56 23.69 -18.86 -5.74
C GLU A 56 22.89 -17.63 -6.16
N VAL A 57 22.11 -17.74 -7.26
CA VAL A 57 21.42 -16.61 -7.91
C VAL A 57 20.54 -15.80 -6.96
N TRP A 58 20.00 -16.40 -5.91
CA TRP A 58 19.23 -15.69 -4.88
C TRP A 58 20.05 -14.58 -4.20
N ARG A 59 21.38 -14.73 -4.09
CA ARG A 59 22.25 -13.67 -3.55
C ARG A 59 22.34 -12.51 -4.52
N GLY A 60 22.42 -12.79 -5.83
CA GLY A 60 22.36 -11.77 -6.88
C GLY A 60 21.02 -11.03 -6.85
N MET A 61 19.90 -11.74 -6.72
CA MET A 61 18.57 -11.15 -6.63
C MET A 61 18.45 -10.17 -5.46
N LEU A 62 18.86 -10.58 -4.26
CA LEU A 62 18.90 -9.68 -3.08
C LEU A 62 19.94 -8.55 -3.23
N GLY A 63 21.09 -8.84 -3.80
CA GLY A 63 22.16 -7.87 -4.01
C GLY A 63 21.78 -6.72 -4.95
N MET A 64 20.91 -6.98 -5.93
CA MET A 64 20.46 -5.96 -6.87
C MET A 64 19.64 -4.84 -6.23
N GLU A 65 19.03 -5.09 -5.06
CA GLU A 65 18.35 -4.04 -4.28
C GLU A 65 19.30 -2.93 -3.82
N THR A 66 20.59 -3.22 -3.76
CA THR A 66 21.62 -2.22 -3.40
C THR A 66 21.69 -1.08 -4.40
N LEU A 67 21.41 -1.31 -5.69
CA LEU A 67 21.48 -0.28 -6.73
C LEU A 67 20.47 0.86 -6.50
N PRO A 68 19.14 0.58 -6.40
CA PRO A 68 18.18 1.64 -6.08
C PRO A 68 18.41 2.24 -4.69
N ALA A 69 18.88 1.46 -3.71
CA ALA A 69 19.20 1.96 -2.37
C ALA A 69 20.36 2.97 -2.41
N LEU A 70 21.43 2.70 -3.13
CA LEU A 70 22.56 3.63 -3.32
C LEU A 70 22.14 4.88 -4.09
N LEU A 71 21.31 4.73 -5.12
CA LEU A 71 20.76 5.87 -5.86
C LEU A 71 19.94 6.76 -4.92
N PHE A 72 19.03 6.17 -4.14
CA PHE A 72 18.22 6.90 -3.16
C PHE A 72 19.10 7.56 -2.09
N PHE A 73 20.07 6.83 -1.54
CA PHE A 73 21.03 7.36 -0.57
C PHE A 73 21.79 8.57 -1.11
N THR A 74 22.19 8.53 -2.37
CA THR A 74 22.87 9.66 -3.01
C THR A 74 21.94 10.85 -3.20
N ILE A 75 20.70 10.62 -3.69
CA ILE A 75 19.72 11.68 -3.94
C ILE A 75 19.31 12.40 -2.65
N ILE A 76 19.23 11.71 -1.51
CA ILE A 76 18.77 12.29 -0.26
C ILE A 76 19.63 13.45 0.23
N PHE A 77 20.94 13.46 -0.12
CA PHE A 77 21.83 14.56 0.22
C PHE A 77 21.50 15.87 -0.52
N PHE A 78 20.77 15.80 -1.63
CA PHE A 78 20.37 16.96 -2.41
C PHE A 78 18.97 17.48 -2.04
N ILE A 79 18.22 16.73 -1.23
CA ILE A 79 16.89 17.13 -0.78
C ILE A 79 17.03 18.15 0.36
N PRO A 80 16.36 19.33 0.29
CA PRO A 80 16.38 20.29 1.36
C PRO A 80 15.65 19.72 2.60
N GLU A 81 16.08 20.17 3.79
CA GLU A 81 15.41 19.85 5.03
C GLU A 81 13.96 20.35 5.02
N SER A 82 13.06 19.63 5.72
CA SER A 82 11.66 20.06 5.84
C SER A 82 11.56 21.46 6.42
N PRO A 83 10.88 22.40 5.74
CA PRO A 83 10.70 23.76 6.28
C PRO A 83 9.93 23.76 7.59
N ARG A 84 8.94 22.85 7.74
CA ARG A 84 8.18 22.69 8.97
C ARG A 84 9.08 22.24 10.13
N TRP A 85 9.96 21.29 9.91
CA TRP A 85 10.92 20.83 10.92
C TRP A 85 11.92 21.93 11.30
N LEU A 86 12.41 22.68 10.31
CA LEU A 86 13.32 23.82 10.56
C LEU A 86 12.68 24.88 11.47
N ILE A 87 11.43 25.23 11.20
CA ILE A 87 10.66 26.19 12.01
C ILE A 87 10.46 25.65 13.43
N LEU A 88 10.07 24.37 13.59
CA LEU A 88 9.94 23.69 14.88
C LEU A 88 11.21 23.69 15.71
N LYS A 89 12.38 23.63 15.06
CA LYS A 89 13.70 23.65 15.72
C LYS A 89 14.23 25.09 15.94
N GLY A 90 13.43 26.11 15.68
CA GLY A 90 13.83 27.51 15.83
C GLY A 90 14.77 28.02 14.74
N ARG A 91 14.97 27.26 13.66
CA ARG A 91 15.81 27.67 12.53
C ARG A 91 14.97 28.39 11.46
N GLU A 92 14.29 29.46 11.87
CA GLU A 92 13.26 30.14 11.07
C GLU A 92 13.78 30.67 9.74
N GLU A 93 14.97 31.31 9.72
CA GLU A 93 15.56 31.86 8.49
C GLU A 93 15.79 30.78 7.43
N ARG A 94 16.31 29.61 7.84
CA ARG A 94 16.49 28.49 6.93
C ARG A 94 15.16 27.93 6.44
N GLY A 95 14.18 27.81 7.32
CA GLY A 95 12.82 27.40 6.98
C GLY A 95 12.18 28.34 5.96
N LEU A 96 12.29 29.65 6.17
CA LEU A 96 11.77 30.68 5.26
C LEU A 96 12.48 30.61 3.89
N ASN A 97 13.78 30.44 3.84
CA ASN A 97 14.54 30.29 2.58
C ASN A 97 14.07 29.09 1.76
N VAL A 98 13.77 27.96 2.41
CA VAL A 98 13.22 26.77 1.74
C VAL A 98 11.80 27.05 1.24
N LEU A 99 10.94 27.69 2.05
CA LEU A 99 9.58 28.07 1.65
C LEU A 99 9.59 29.04 0.45
N GLN A 100 10.47 30.02 0.42
CA GLN A 100 10.61 30.96 -0.70
C GLN A 100 10.99 30.26 -2.02
N ARG A 101 11.82 29.20 -1.95
CA ARG A 101 12.14 28.38 -3.13
C ARG A 101 10.95 27.57 -3.63
N ILE A 102 10.04 27.20 -2.74
CA ILE A 102 8.85 26.38 -3.06
C ILE A 102 7.71 27.24 -3.63
N TYR A 103 7.45 28.40 -3.00
CA TYR A 103 6.26 29.20 -3.30
C TYR A 103 6.51 30.34 -4.30
N ASN A 104 7.72 30.61 -4.73
CA ASN A 104 8.08 31.71 -5.64
C ASN A 104 7.58 33.11 -5.21
N SER A 105 6.97 33.25 -4.05
CA SER A 105 6.42 34.48 -3.45
C SER A 105 6.86 34.58 -2.01
N ALA A 106 7.46 35.74 -1.66
CA ALA A 106 7.90 36.00 -0.29
C ALA A 106 6.71 36.12 0.68
N GLU A 107 5.59 36.64 0.20
CA GLU A 107 4.35 36.82 0.98
C GLU A 107 3.71 35.44 1.30
N GLU A 108 3.57 34.55 0.31
CA GLU A 108 3.04 33.23 0.52
C GLU A 108 3.94 32.38 1.45
N ALA A 109 5.26 32.50 1.29
CA ALA A 109 6.22 31.82 2.15
C ALA A 109 6.11 32.28 3.62
N MET A 110 5.91 33.59 3.85
CA MET A 110 5.72 34.16 5.18
C MET A 110 4.39 33.71 5.79
N ASN A 111 3.31 33.67 5.00
CA ASN A 111 2.00 33.22 5.45
C ASN A 111 2.06 31.73 5.87
N GLN A 112 2.72 30.87 5.08
CA GLN A 112 2.92 29.45 5.42
C GLN A 112 3.81 29.26 6.66
N MET A 113 4.80 30.12 6.87
CA MET A 113 5.61 30.10 8.08
C MET A 113 4.77 30.45 9.32
N ASN A 114 3.94 31.48 9.23
CA ASN A 114 3.07 31.90 10.34
C ASN A 114 1.99 30.87 10.65
N GLU A 115 1.41 30.25 9.63
CA GLU A 115 0.46 29.14 9.77
C GLU A 115 1.13 27.94 10.47
N THR A 116 2.36 27.59 10.07
CA THR A 116 3.11 26.50 10.72
C THR A 116 3.37 26.80 12.19
N LYS A 117 3.71 28.03 12.55
CA LYS A 117 3.93 28.44 13.95
C LYS A 117 2.65 28.38 14.80
N SER A 118 1.51 28.77 14.25
CA SER A 118 0.23 28.70 14.97
C SER A 118 -0.19 27.28 15.28
N VAL A 119 -0.04 26.37 14.32
CA VAL A 119 -0.33 24.94 14.51
C VAL A 119 0.55 24.30 15.59
N VAL A 120 1.82 24.69 15.67
CA VAL A 120 2.77 24.19 16.67
C VAL A 120 2.38 24.55 18.10
N SER A 121 1.82 25.74 18.31
CA SER A 121 1.39 26.17 19.64
C SER A 121 0.18 25.40 20.19
N GLU A 122 -0.62 24.78 19.30
CA GLU A 122 -1.81 24.01 19.66
C GLU A 122 -1.54 22.51 19.93
N THR A 123 -0.35 22.00 19.61
CA THR A 123 -0.04 20.54 19.60
C THR A 123 -0.15 19.85 20.98
N LYS A 124 -0.14 20.57 22.08
CA LYS A 124 -0.27 19.98 23.43
C LYS A 124 -1.62 19.32 23.72
N SER A 125 -2.63 19.49 22.86
CA SER A 125 -3.99 18.98 23.05
C SER A 125 -4.38 17.80 22.13
N GLU A 126 -3.54 17.40 21.16
CA GLU A 126 -3.93 16.40 20.14
C GLU A 126 -4.31 15.04 20.74
N TRP A 127 -3.55 14.54 21.72
CA TRP A 127 -3.84 13.26 22.38
C TRP A 127 -5.14 13.28 23.17
N ALA A 128 -5.45 14.38 23.85
CA ALA A 128 -6.70 14.51 24.58
C ALA A 128 -7.92 14.58 23.64
N LEU A 129 -7.77 15.26 22.49
CA LEU A 129 -8.81 15.28 21.44
C LEU A 129 -9.03 13.90 20.82
N LEU A 130 -7.96 13.14 20.56
CA LEU A 130 -8.02 11.80 19.96
C LEU A 130 -8.80 10.81 20.84
N LEU A 131 -8.75 10.96 22.17
CA LEU A 131 -9.46 10.13 23.12
C LEU A 131 -10.95 10.50 23.27
N GLN A 132 -11.44 11.56 22.62
CA GLN A 132 -12.88 11.86 22.62
C GLN A 132 -13.67 10.73 21.93
N PRO A 133 -14.82 10.29 22.48
CA PRO A 133 -15.52 9.09 22.05
C PRO A 133 -15.79 9.00 20.55
N GLY A 134 -16.22 10.11 19.91
CA GLY A 134 -16.50 10.14 18.47
C GLY A 134 -15.24 10.01 17.61
N ILE A 135 -14.17 10.71 17.97
CA ILE A 135 -12.88 10.67 17.26
C ILE A 135 -12.21 9.32 17.48
N LEU A 136 -12.22 8.81 18.71
CA LEU A 136 -11.68 7.48 19.04
C LEU A 136 -12.38 6.38 18.23
N LYS A 137 -13.69 6.47 18.04
CA LYS A 137 -14.44 5.54 17.18
C LYS A 137 -13.95 5.57 15.73
N ALA A 138 -13.72 6.77 15.17
CA ALA A 138 -13.15 6.93 13.84
C ALA A 138 -11.75 6.30 13.74
N VAL A 139 -10.90 6.49 14.76
CA VAL A 139 -9.54 5.90 14.81
C VAL A 139 -9.62 4.38 14.88
N ILE A 140 -10.46 3.81 15.74
CA ILE A 140 -10.65 2.35 15.85
C ILE A 140 -11.12 1.76 14.51
N ILE A 141 -12.08 2.40 13.84
CA ILE A 141 -12.56 1.97 12.52
C ILE A 141 -11.41 2.02 11.50
N GLY A 142 -10.62 3.08 11.49
CA GLY A 142 -9.49 3.20 10.58
C GLY A 142 -8.40 2.17 10.84
N VAL A 143 -8.07 1.88 12.10
CA VAL A 143 -7.17 0.78 12.50
C VAL A 143 -7.71 -0.57 12.03
N ALA A 144 -8.99 -0.83 12.23
CA ALA A 144 -9.62 -2.08 11.78
C ALA A 144 -9.55 -2.24 10.25
N ILE A 145 -9.85 -1.17 9.49
CA ILE A 145 -9.72 -1.16 8.03
C ILE A 145 -8.27 -1.38 7.60
N ALA A 146 -7.32 -0.74 8.26
CA ALA A 146 -5.90 -0.86 7.95
C ALA A 146 -5.39 -2.29 8.14
N ILE A 147 -5.74 -2.94 9.26
CA ILE A 147 -5.33 -4.32 9.57
C ILE A 147 -6.07 -5.32 8.66
N LEU A 148 -7.41 -5.26 8.60
CA LEU A 148 -8.20 -6.21 7.82
C LEU A 148 -7.88 -6.13 6.33
N GLY A 149 -7.56 -4.94 5.81
CA GLY A 149 -7.10 -4.77 4.43
C GLY A 149 -5.87 -5.60 4.09
N GLN A 150 -4.96 -5.81 5.06
CA GLN A 150 -3.78 -6.66 4.85
C GLN A 150 -4.15 -8.15 4.90
N PHE A 151 -5.09 -8.54 5.76
CA PHE A 151 -5.55 -9.94 5.90
C PHE A 151 -6.37 -10.45 4.71
N MET A 152 -6.70 -9.61 3.74
CA MET A 152 -7.27 -10.06 2.47
C MET A 152 -6.25 -10.68 1.51
N GLY A 153 -4.96 -10.71 1.87
CA GLY A 153 -3.93 -11.49 1.20
C GLY A 153 -3.17 -10.79 0.07
N VAL A 154 -3.31 -9.46 -0.13
CA VAL A 154 -2.60 -8.78 -1.22
C VAL A 154 -1.08 -8.95 -1.12
N ASN A 155 -0.52 -8.75 0.07
CA ASN A 155 0.91 -8.91 0.29
C ASN A 155 1.35 -10.39 0.24
N ALA A 156 0.47 -11.34 0.58
CA ALA A 156 0.73 -12.76 0.38
C ALA A 156 0.93 -13.09 -1.11
N VAL A 157 0.08 -12.55 -1.99
CA VAL A 157 0.20 -12.72 -3.44
C VAL A 157 1.45 -12.04 -3.99
N LEU A 158 1.75 -10.82 -3.54
CA LEU A 158 2.90 -10.06 -4.05
C LEU A 158 4.24 -10.64 -3.58
N TYR A 159 4.31 -11.19 -2.35
CA TYR A 159 5.57 -11.70 -1.80
C TYR A 159 5.80 -13.18 -2.12
N TYR A 160 4.74 -13.99 -2.09
CA TYR A 160 4.81 -15.45 -2.23
C TYR A 160 4.21 -15.98 -3.54
N GLY A 161 3.88 -15.08 -4.48
CA GLY A 161 3.32 -15.47 -5.78
C GLY A 161 4.10 -16.58 -6.49
N PRO A 162 5.44 -16.44 -6.68
CA PRO A 162 6.24 -17.52 -7.30
C PRO A 162 6.07 -18.86 -6.59
N SER A 163 6.17 -18.91 -5.26
CA SER A 163 6.00 -20.14 -4.49
C SER A 163 4.59 -20.74 -4.59
N ILE A 164 3.57 -19.90 -4.81
CA ILE A 164 2.19 -20.35 -5.02
C ILE A 164 2.05 -20.96 -6.44
N PHE A 165 2.66 -20.33 -7.45
CA PHE A 165 2.69 -20.85 -8.81
C PHE A 165 3.49 -22.14 -8.93
N GLU A 166 4.60 -22.27 -8.22
CA GLU A 166 5.35 -23.52 -8.13
C GLU A 166 4.53 -24.66 -7.51
N LYS A 167 3.72 -24.37 -6.48
CA LYS A 167 2.78 -25.33 -5.91
C LYS A 167 1.66 -25.75 -6.88
N ALA A 168 1.37 -24.95 -7.87
CA ALA A 168 0.49 -25.25 -8.99
C ALA A 168 1.22 -25.95 -10.15
N GLY A 169 2.43 -26.49 -9.93
CA GLY A 169 3.18 -27.29 -10.88
C GLY A 169 3.96 -26.51 -11.94
N LEU A 170 4.09 -25.18 -11.83
CA LEU A 170 4.92 -24.41 -12.75
C LEU A 170 6.42 -24.53 -12.42
N SER A 171 7.26 -24.41 -13.44
CA SER A 171 8.72 -24.26 -13.26
C SER A 171 9.05 -22.95 -12.53
N GLY A 172 10.24 -22.85 -11.94
CA GLY A 172 10.70 -21.61 -11.31
C GLY A 172 10.72 -20.43 -12.27
N GLY A 173 11.15 -20.65 -13.52
CA GLY A 173 11.17 -19.63 -14.58
C GLY A 173 9.76 -19.14 -14.95
N ASP A 174 8.83 -20.05 -15.17
CA ASP A 174 7.44 -19.71 -15.47
C ASP A 174 6.76 -19.01 -14.30
N SER A 175 7.04 -19.43 -13.07
CA SER A 175 6.52 -18.82 -11.85
C SER A 175 6.97 -17.38 -11.69
N LEU A 176 8.23 -17.07 -11.95
CA LEU A 176 8.76 -15.72 -11.95
C LEU A 176 8.20 -14.88 -13.11
N PHE A 177 8.03 -15.49 -14.30
CA PHE A 177 7.40 -14.78 -15.43
C PHE A 177 5.95 -14.40 -15.10
N TYR A 178 5.16 -15.30 -14.50
CA TYR A 178 3.80 -15.00 -14.06
C TYR A 178 3.78 -13.89 -13.01
N GLN A 179 4.76 -13.87 -12.13
CA GLN A 179 4.89 -12.79 -11.15
C GLN A 179 5.21 -11.43 -11.80
N VAL A 180 5.98 -11.40 -12.89
CA VAL A 180 6.17 -10.17 -13.70
C VAL A 180 4.84 -9.68 -14.27
N LEU A 181 3.99 -10.57 -14.79
CA LEU A 181 2.66 -10.19 -15.29
C LEU A 181 1.76 -9.63 -14.17
N VAL A 182 1.81 -10.23 -12.99
CA VAL A 182 1.12 -9.72 -11.78
C VAL A 182 1.61 -8.31 -11.45
N GLY A 183 2.91 -8.07 -11.44
CA GLY A 183 3.49 -6.75 -11.21
C GLY A 183 3.11 -5.72 -12.26
N LEU A 184 3.07 -6.13 -13.53
CA LEU A 184 2.67 -5.27 -14.65
C LEU A 184 1.19 -4.84 -14.51
N VAL A 185 0.30 -5.80 -14.26
CA VAL A 185 -1.13 -5.50 -14.03
C VAL A 185 -1.31 -4.60 -12.81
N ASN A 186 -0.60 -4.87 -11.71
CA ASN A 186 -0.65 -4.03 -10.52
C ASN A 186 -0.26 -2.58 -10.82
N THR A 187 0.83 -2.37 -11.55
CA THR A 187 1.32 -1.03 -11.91
C THR A 187 0.34 -0.30 -12.85
N LEU A 188 -0.10 -0.94 -13.93
CA LEU A 188 -1.05 -0.36 -14.89
C LEU A 188 -2.39 -0.03 -14.21
N THR A 189 -2.86 -0.92 -13.36
CA THR A 189 -4.11 -0.72 -12.61
C THR A 189 -3.98 0.41 -11.59
N THR A 190 -2.82 0.58 -10.96
CA THR A 190 -2.57 1.71 -10.06
C THR A 190 -2.67 3.03 -10.80
N VAL A 191 -2.09 3.14 -12.00
CA VAL A 191 -2.24 4.35 -12.85
C VAL A 191 -3.72 4.61 -13.17
N LEU A 192 -4.46 3.58 -13.56
CA LEU A 192 -5.89 3.68 -13.83
C LEU A 192 -6.67 4.12 -12.57
N ALA A 193 -6.38 3.52 -11.42
CA ALA A 193 -7.03 3.83 -10.15
C ALA A 193 -6.87 5.31 -9.78
N LEU A 194 -5.66 5.87 -9.93
CA LEU A 194 -5.40 7.29 -9.68
C LEU A 194 -6.22 8.22 -10.58
N ALA A 195 -6.57 7.79 -11.80
CA ALA A 195 -7.37 8.57 -12.73
C ALA A 195 -8.89 8.53 -12.43
N ILE A 196 -9.37 7.43 -11.84
CA ILE A 196 -10.82 7.20 -11.66
C ILE A 196 -11.33 7.42 -10.23
N ILE A 197 -10.44 7.43 -9.23
CA ILE A 197 -10.82 7.49 -7.80
C ILE A 197 -11.73 8.69 -7.46
N ASP A 198 -11.47 9.84 -8.07
CA ASP A 198 -12.25 11.05 -7.82
C ASP A 198 -13.61 11.07 -8.55
N ARG A 199 -13.75 10.27 -9.62
CA ARG A 199 -14.98 10.22 -10.42
C ARG A 199 -15.98 9.19 -9.90
N VAL A 200 -15.51 8.03 -9.49
CA VAL A 200 -16.36 6.89 -9.08
C VAL A 200 -16.80 7.01 -7.63
N GLY A 201 -15.93 7.52 -6.78
CA GLY A 201 -16.15 7.61 -5.34
C GLY A 201 -15.50 6.47 -4.57
N ARG A 202 -15.06 6.80 -3.34
CA ARG A 202 -14.22 5.90 -2.52
C ARG A 202 -14.96 4.63 -2.13
N LYS A 203 -16.16 4.77 -1.59
CA LYS A 203 -16.96 3.65 -1.08
C LYS A 203 -17.42 2.70 -2.18
N LYS A 204 -17.82 3.22 -3.34
CA LYS A 204 -18.21 2.42 -4.50
C LYS A 204 -17.04 1.60 -5.06
N LEU A 205 -15.84 2.21 -5.17
CA LEU A 205 -14.64 1.50 -5.61
C LEU A 205 -14.31 0.33 -4.67
N VAL A 206 -14.44 0.55 -3.35
CA VAL A 206 -14.23 -0.53 -2.37
C VAL A 206 -15.26 -1.65 -2.58
N TYR A 207 -16.54 -1.35 -2.76
CA TYR A 207 -17.55 -2.39 -2.94
C TYR A 207 -17.30 -3.25 -4.17
N TYR A 208 -17.12 -2.63 -5.34
CA TYR A 208 -16.87 -3.37 -6.57
C TYR A 208 -15.55 -4.14 -6.52
N GLY A 209 -14.49 -3.49 -6.03
CA GLY A 209 -13.19 -4.13 -5.98
C GLY A 209 -13.14 -5.29 -4.99
N VAL A 210 -13.63 -5.11 -3.75
CA VAL A 210 -13.62 -6.21 -2.77
C VAL A 210 -14.54 -7.36 -3.19
N SER A 211 -15.69 -7.08 -3.82
CA SER A 211 -16.55 -8.14 -4.38
C SER A 211 -15.82 -8.94 -5.46
N GLY A 212 -15.09 -8.27 -6.36
CA GLY A 212 -14.26 -8.94 -7.36
C GLY A 212 -13.09 -9.71 -6.74
N MET A 213 -12.48 -9.19 -5.67
CA MET A 213 -11.45 -9.91 -4.91
C MET A 213 -12.00 -11.20 -4.30
N VAL A 214 -13.17 -11.16 -3.65
CA VAL A 214 -13.82 -12.36 -3.08
C VAL A 214 -14.04 -13.41 -4.14
N LEU A 215 -14.60 -13.02 -5.30
CA LEU A 215 -14.83 -13.94 -6.41
C LEU A 215 -13.51 -14.57 -6.89
N SER A 216 -12.49 -13.77 -7.11
CA SER A 216 -11.18 -14.26 -7.56
C SER A 216 -10.53 -15.19 -6.53
N LEU A 217 -10.57 -14.85 -5.24
CA LEU A 217 -10.02 -15.66 -4.15
C LEU A 217 -10.75 -17.02 -4.03
N LEU A 218 -12.07 -17.03 -4.19
CA LEU A 218 -12.85 -18.26 -4.22
C LEU A 218 -12.48 -19.13 -5.42
N LEU A 219 -12.32 -18.55 -6.62
CA LEU A 219 -11.89 -19.27 -7.81
C LEU A 219 -10.48 -19.85 -7.68
N ILE A 220 -9.55 -19.10 -7.06
CA ILE A 220 -8.20 -19.61 -6.75
C ILE A 220 -8.27 -20.77 -5.76
N GLY A 221 -9.07 -20.64 -4.70
CA GLY A 221 -9.27 -21.73 -3.74
C GLY A 221 -9.87 -22.98 -4.37
N ILE A 222 -10.86 -22.81 -5.25
CA ILE A 222 -11.49 -23.88 -6.04
C ILE A 222 -10.47 -24.54 -6.97
N TYR A 223 -9.61 -23.76 -7.63
CA TYR A 223 -8.53 -24.28 -8.46
C TYR A 223 -7.69 -25.30 -7.70
N PHE A 224 -7.15 -24.92 -6.54
CA PHE A 224 -6.30 -25.81 -5.73
C PHE A 224 -7.03 -27.03 -5.11
N LEU A 225 -8.38 -27.00 -5.05
CA LEU A 225 -9.16 -28.16 -4.59
C LEU A 225 -9.40 -29.19 -5.69
N TRP A 226 -9.60 -28.73 -6.93
CA TRP A 226 -10.09 -29.58 -8.02
C TRP A 226 -9.21 -29.55 -9.27
N GLU A 227 -7.98 -29.02 -9.16
CA GLU A 227 -7.03 -28.94 -10.28
C GLU A 227 -6.88 -30.29 -11.01
N GLU A 228 -6.59 -31.37 -10.26
CA GLU A 228 -6.39 -32.71 -10.82
C GLU A 228 -7.68 -33.27 -11.42
N SER A 229 -8.84 -33.06 -10.76
CA SER A 229 -10.11 -33.64 -11.20
C SER A 229 -10.75 -32.92 -12.38
N LEU A 230 -10.51 -31.62 -12.53
CA LEU A 230 -11.08 -30.80 -13.60
C LEU A 230 -10.08 -30.55 -14.74
N GLY A 231 -8.80 -30.94 -14.59
CA GLY A 231 -7.75 -30.69 -15.56
C GLY A 231 -7.55 -29.20 -15.84
N LEU A 232 -7.65 -28.35 -14.81
CA LEU A 232 -7.57 -26.91 -14.94
C LEU A 232 -6.14 -26.47 -15.27
N SER A 233 -5.99 -25.64 -16.29
CA SER A 233 -4.70 -25.11 -16.70
C SER A 233 -4.17 -24.06 -15.70
N SER A 234 -2.85 -24.00 -15.51
CA SER A 234 -2.17 -22.93 -14.76
C SER A 234 -2.46 -21.52 -15.29
N LEU A 235 -2.83 -21.41 -16.58
CA LEU A 235 -3.29 -20.15 -17.16
C LEU A 235 -4.60 -19.66 -16.52
N PHE A 236 -5.51 -20.56 -16.15
CA PHE A 236 -6.73 -20.19 -15.40
C PHE A 236 -6.36 -19.58 -14.05
N LEU A 237 -5.42 -20.21 -13.34
CA LEU A 237 -4.91 -19.66 -12.07
C LEU A 237 -4.32 -18.27 -12.26
N LEU A 238 -3.48 -18.07 -13.28
CA LEU A 238 -2.92 -16.76 -13.60
C LEU A 238 -4.02 -15.73 -13.82
N VAL A 239 -5.04 -16.02 -14.63
CA VAL A 239 -6.17 -15.09 -14.88
C VAL A 239 -6.89 -14.71 -13.58
N CYS A 240 -7.10 -15.68 -12.69
CA CYS A 240 -7.70 -15.41 -11.36
C CYS A 240 -6.80 -14.50 -10.50
N PHE A 241 -5.48 -14.72 -10.52
CA PHE A 241 -4.52 -13.84 -9.82
C PHE A 241 -4.50 -12.43 -10.40
N LEU A 242 -4.46 -12.30 -11.71
CA LEU A 242 -4.50 -10.98 -12.37
C LEU A 242 -5.80 -10.24 -12.06
N SER A 243 -6.94 -10.95 -12.08
CA SER A 243 -8.24 -10.38 -11.70
C SER A 243 -8.27 -9.94 -10.24
N TYR A 244 -7.71 -10.74 -9.33
CA TYR A 244 -7.59 -10.39 -7.92
C TYR A 244 -6.76 -9.13 -7.72
N VAL A 245 -5.57 -9.08 -8.33
CA VAL A 245 -4.65 -7.93 -8.21
C VAL A 245 -5.25 -6.69 -8.84
N PHE A 246 -5.92 -6.80 -9.98
CA PHE A 246 -6.66 -5.71 -10.61
C PHE A 246 -7.72 -5.14 -9.66
N CYS A 247 -8.58 -5.99 -9.11
CA CYS A 247 -9.63 -5.57 -8.18
C CYS A 247 -9.06 -4.93 -6.91
N CYS A 248 -7.96 -5.46 -6.38
CA CYS A 248 -7.28 -4.93 -5.21
C CYS A 248 -6.63 -3.56 -5.48
N ALA A 249 -5.90 -3.42 -6.58
CA ALA A 249 -5.20 -2.20 -6.93
C ALA A 249 -6.16 -1.04 -7.21
N VAL A 250 -7.28 -1.30 -7.91
CA VAL A 250 -8.31 -0.28 -8.16
C VAL A 250 -9.03 0.15 -6.88
N SER A 251 -9.19 -0.75 -5.91
CA SER A 251 -9.98 -0.48 -4.71
C SER A 251 -9.11 -0.17 -3.50
N ILE A 252 -8.68 -1.20 -2.77
CA ILE A 252 -8.09 -1.05 -1.44
C ILE A 252 -6.77 -0.29 -1.50
N CYS A 253 -5.88 -0.66 -2.42
CA CYS A 253 -4.55 -0.04 -2.50
C CYS A 253 -4.62 1.46 -2.83
N ALA A 254 -5.55 1.86 -3.70
CA ALA A 254 -5.74 3.25 -4.07
C ALA A 254 -6.54 4.06 -3.02
N VAL A 255 -7.53 3.43 -2.40
CA VAL A 255 -8.55 4.13 -1.60
C VAL A 255 -8.19 4.23 -0.13
N VAL A 256 -7.46 3.26 0.45
CA VAL A 256 -7.30 3.17 1.91
C VAL A 256 -6.71 4.43 2.53
N PHE A 257 -5.60 4.95 2.01
CA PHE A 257 -4.96 6.14 2.56
C PHE A 257 -5.78 7.41 2.34
N VAL A 258 -6.45 7.51 1.19
CA VAL A 258 -7.34 8.64 0.89
C VAL A 258 -8.53 8.63 1.86
N LEU A 259 -9.19 7.48 2.00
CA LEU A 259 -10.32 7.29 2.90
C LEU A 259 -9.96 7.62 4.36
N LEU A 260 -8.82 7.10 4.84
CA LEU A 260 -8.33 7.39 6.20
C LEU A 260 -8.05 8.88 6.38
N SER A 261 -7.42 9.55 5.42
CA SER A 261 -7.12 10.98 5.50
C SER A 261 -8.37 11.86 5.48
N GLU A 262 -9.41 11.44 4.75
CA GLU A 262 -10.69 12.15 4.66
C GLU A 262 -11.58 11.89 5.89
N MET A 263 -11.44 10.73 6.53
CA MET A 263 -12.25 10.31 7.66
C MET A 263 -11.87 11.00 8.98
N TYR A 264 -10.62 11.42 9.13
CA TYR A 264 -10.13 11.99 10.39
C TYR A 264 -10.28 13.52 10.44
N PRO A 265 -10.73 14.07 11.60
CA PRO A 265 -10.76 15.51 11.84
C PRO A 265 -9.39 16.16 11.63
N THR A 266 -9.38 17.37 11.09
CA THR A 266 -8.16 18.08 10.69
C THR A 266 -7.15 18.21 11.84
N LYS A 267 -7.64 18.49 13.05
CA LYS A 267 -6.81 18.73 14.26
C LYS A 267 -6.03 17.50 14.72
N VAL A 268 -6.53 16.29 14.52
CA VAL A 268 -5.92 15.02 14.96
C VAL A 268 -5.48 14.13 13.81
N ARG A 269 -5.68 14.58 12.56
CA ARG A 269 -5.43 13.78 11.34
C ARG A 269 -4.02 13.22 11.30
N GLY A 270 -3.00 14.02 11.59
CA GLY A 270 -1.60 13.59 11.55
C GLY A 270 -1.35 12.41 12.49
N LEU A 271 -1.79 12.51 13.73
CA LEU A 271 -1.64 11.47 14.75
C LEU A 271 -2.48 10.23 14.43
N ALA A 272 -3.75 10.42 14.03
CA ALA A 272 -4.64 9.32 13.66
C ALA A 272 -4.13 8.53 12.43
N MET A 273 -3.62 9.23 11.40
CA MET A 273 -2.97 8.61 10.23
C MET A 273 -1.71 7.84 10.60
N SER A 274 -0.93 8.33 11.56
CA SER A 274 0.27 7.63 12.04
C SER A 274 -0.11 6.34 12.74
N ILE A 275 -1.14 6.35 13.58
CA ILE A 275 -1.65 5.15 14.27
C ILE A 275 -2.20 4.13 13.25
N ALA A 276 -3.02 4.59 12.30
CA ALA A 276 -3.55 3.72 11.25
C ALA A 276 -2.46 3.15 10.35
N GLY A 277 -1.47 3.96 9.95
CA GLY A 277 -0.31 3.52 9.19
C GLY A 277 0.54 2.50 9.94
N PHE A 278 0.83 2.72 11.21
CA PHE A 278 1.52 1.76 12.05
C PHE A 278 0.76 0.42 12.14
N SER A 279 -0.56 0.49 12.33
CA SER A 279 -1.43 -0.70 12.37
C SER A 279 -1.44 -1.45 11.04
N LEU A 280 -1.41 -0.74 9.90
CA LEU A 280 -1.29 -1.32 8.57
C LEU A 280 0.00 -2.13 8.44
N TRP A 281 1.13 -1.56 8.87
CA TRP A 281 2.41 -2.26 8.80
C TRP A 281 2.50 -3.45 9.76
N ILE A 282 1.86 -3.40 10.93
CA ILE A 282 1.68 -4.59 11.79
C ILE A 282 0.91 -5.67 11.04
N GLY A 283 -0.22 -5.32 10.40
CA GLY A 283 -1.00 -6.25 9.59
C GLY A 283 -0.19 -6.86 8.45
N THR A 284 0.60 -6.03 7.74
CA THR A 284 1.52 -6.48 6.67
C THR A 284 2.56 -7.47 7.19
N TYR A 285 3.19 -7.17 8.33
CA TYR A 285 4.14 -8.06 8.97
C TYR A 285 3.50 -9.40 9.35
N LEU A 286 2.35 -9.36 10.01
CA LEU A 286 1.65 -10.58 10.43
C LEU A 286 1.29 -11.45 9.24
N ILE A 287 0.72 -10.90 8.17
CA ILE A 287 0.36 -11.69 6.99
C ILE A 287 1.60 -12.23 6.28
N GLY A 288 2.69 -11.46 6.22
CA GLY A 288 3.95 -11.92 5.67
C GLY A 288 4.52 -13.12 6.43
N GLN A 289 4.47 -13.10 7.76
CA GLN A 289 4.94 -14.22 8.59
C GLN A 289 3.98 -15.43 8.58
N LEU A 290 2.68 -15.18 8.56
CA LEU A 290 1.68 -16.25 8.62
C LEU A 290 1.51 -16.97 7.28
N THR A 291 1.73 -16.31 6.14
CA THR A 291 1.48 -16.88 4.82
C THR A 291 2.24 -18.18 4.55
N PRO A 292 3.56 -18.33 4.81
CA PRO A 292 4.24 -19.61 4.62
C PRO A 292 3.66 -20.73 5.48
N TRP A 293 3.35 -20.43 6.75
CA TRP A 293 2.71 -21.37 7.67
C TRP A 293 1.32 -21.79 7.17
N MET A 294 0.52 -20.85 6.70
CA MET A 294 -0.82 -21.10 6.16
C MET A 294 -0.74 -21.98 4.90
N LEU A 295 0.16 -21.68 3.97
CA LEU A 295 0.36 -22.46 2.74
C LEU A 295 0.84 -23.88 3.01
N GLN A 296 1.49 -24.15 4.15
CA GLN A 296 1.96 -25.46 4.55
C GLN A 296 0.89 -26.25 5.33
N ASN A 297 0.17 -25.60 6.24
CA ASN A 297 -0.73 -26.27 7.20
C ASN A 297 -2.21 -26.21 6.80
N LEU A 298 -2.66 -25.10 6.16
CA LEU A 298 -4.06 -24.96 5.70
C LEU A 298 -4.25 -25.33 4.23
N THR A 299 -3.19 -25.78 3.55
CA THR A 299 -3.13 -25.92 2.09
C THR A 299 -3.30 -24.58 1.35
N PRO A 300 -2.91 -24.47 0.07
CA PRO A 300 -3.18 -23.27 -0.73
C PRO A 300 -4.68 -22.94 -0.80
N ALA A 301 -5.54 -23.94 -1.02
CA ALA A 301 -6.99 -23.74 -1.08
C ALA A 301 -7.54 -23.14 0.21
N GLY A 302 -7.22 -23.71 1.38
CA GLY A 302 -7.66 -23.19 2.67
C GLY A 302 -7.16 -21.77 2.95
N THR A 303 -5.94 -21.46 2.52
CA THR A 303 -5.36 -20.11 2.67
C THR A 303 -6.16 -19.07 1.88
N PHE A 304 -6.51 -19.35 0.61
CA PHE A 304 -7.27 -18.43 -0.22
C PHE A 304 -8.73 -18.30 0.24
N PHE A 305 -9.36 -19.36 0.73
CA PHE A 305 -10.68 -19.26 1.35
C PHE A 305 -10.66 -18.43 2.63
N LEU A 306 -9.61 -18.52 3.43
CA LEU A 306 -9.45 -17.67 4.61
C LEU A 306 -9.32 -16.19 4.20
N PHE A 307 -8.54 -15.86 3.17
CA PHE A 307 -8.46 -14.49 2.66
C PHE A 307 -9.82 -13.99 2.15
N ALA A 308 -10.58 -14.82 1.45
CA ALA A 308 -11.94 -14.48 1.03
C ALA A 308 -12.87 -14.23 2.23
N ALA A 309 -12.78 -15.04 3.28
CA ALA A 309 -13.55 -14.86 4.51
C ALA A 309 -13.19 -13.54 5.21
N MET A 310 -11.91 -13.12 5.21
CA MET A 310 -11.47 -11.86 5.79
C MET A 310 -11.97 -10.61 5.03
N CYS A 311 -12.37 -10.75 3.77
CA CYS A 311 -13.02 -9.67 3.03
C CYS A 311 -14.40 -9.31 3.61
N VAL A 312 -15.10 -10.28 4.24
CA VAL A 312 -16.45 -10.08 4.79
C VAL A 312 -16.47 -9.05 5.92
N PRO A 313 -15.71 -9.18 7.02
CA PRO A 313 -15.70 -8.18 8.08
C PRO A 313 -15.23 -6.80 7.58
N TYR A 314 -14.28 -6.75 6.65
CA TYR A 314 -13.88 -5.49 6.02
C TYR A 314 -15.06 -4.81 5.31
N MET A 315 -15.79 -5.55 4.47
CA MET A 315 -16.97 -5.02 3.76
C MET A 315 -18.07 -4.56 4.73
N LEU A 316 -18.31 -5.31 5.81
CA LEU A 316 -19.30 -4.93 6.83
C LEU A 316 -18.92 -3.63 7.53
N ILE A 317 -17.66 -3.43 7.87
CA ILE A 317 -17.15 -2.20 8.47
C ILE A 317 -17.33 -1.04 7.51
N VAL A 318 -16.88 -1.18 6.26
CA VAL A 318 -17.01 -0.12 5.26
C VAL A 318 -18.48 0.20 4.98
N TRP A 319 -19.35 -0.80 4.92
CA TRP A 319 -20.78 -0.59 4.67
C TRP A 319 -21.46 0.16 5.79
N LYS A 320 -21.30 -0.31 7.03
CA LYS A 320 -22.08 0.18 8.18
C LYS A 320 -21.46 1.38 8.89
N LEU A 321 -20.12 1.45 8.94
CA LEU A 321 -19.42 2.37 9.84
C LEU A 321 -18.68 3.49 9.12
N VAL A 322 -18.33 3.32 7.85
CA VAL A 322 -17.61 4.35 7.11
C VAL A 322 -18.59 5.26 6.37
N PRO A 323 -18.55 6.58 6.58
CA PRO A 323 -19.33 7.52 5.79
C PRO A 323 -18.83 7.59 4.34
N GLU A 324 -19.70 7.96 3.38
CA GLU A 324 -19.23 8.36 2.05
C GLU A 324 -18.53 9.70 2.15
N THR A 325 -17.31 9.78 1.67
CA THR A 325 -16.47 10.98 1.75
C THR A 325 -16.45 11.79 0.46
N THR A 326 -16.86 11.18 -0.65
CA THR A 326 -16.83 11.83 -1.97
C THR A 326 -17.76 13.04 -2.02
N GLY A 327 -17.21 14.20 -2.38
CA GLY A 327 -17.96 15.44 -2.54
C GLY A 327 -18.39 16.10 -1.22
N LYS A 328 -17.94 15.59 -0.07
CA LYS A 328 -18.17 16.20 1.25
C LYS A 328 -16.97 16.99 1.71
N SER A 329 -17.22 18.10 2.43
CA SER A 329 -16.17 18.83 3.08
C SER A 329 -15.66 18.09 4.32
N LEU A 330 -14.43 18.39 4.72
CA LEU A 330 -13.84 17.78 5.91
C LEU A 330 -14.60 18.14 7.18
N GLU A 331 -15.19 19.33 7.22
CA GLU A 331 -16.01 19.84 8.30
C GLU A 331 -17.34 19.07 8.41
N GLU A 332 -17.93 18.66 7.28
CA GLU A 332 -19.13 17.80 7.27
C GLU A 332 -18.84 16.41 7.81
N ILE A 333 -17.68 15.86 7.49
CA ILE A 333 -17.25 14.54 7.99
C ILE A 333 -16.92 14.63 9.50
N GLU A 334 -16.32 15.72 9.95
CA GLU A 334 -16.05 15.98 11.37
C GLU A 334 -17.36 16.08 12.16
N ARG A 335 -18.37 16.79 11.64
CA ARG A 335 -19.71 16.83 12.24
C ARG A 335 -20.37 15.44 12.32
N TYR A 336 -20.20 14.60 11.30
CA TYR A 336 -20.73 13.24 11.33
C TYR A 336 -20.19 12.45 12.53
N TRP A 337 -18.90 12.58 12.83
CA TRP A 337 -18.29 11.88 13.98
C TRP A 337 -18.68 12.51 15.34
N THR A 338 -18.87 13.81 15.40
CA THR A 338 -19.31 14.50 16.61
C THR A 338 -20.82 14.33 16.88
N CYS A 339 -21.66 14.33 15.85
CA CYS A 339 -23.11 14.10 16.01
C CYS A 339 -23.44 12.65 16.43
N LEU A 340 -22.64 11.66 16.07
CA LEU A 340 -22.81 10.28 16.56
C LEU A 340 -22.68 10.16 18.09
N LEU A 341 -22.10 11.16 18.78
CA LEU A 341 -22.07 11.25 20.24
C LEU A 341 -23.48 11.50 20.85
N TYR A 342 -24.39 12.15 20.11
CA TYR A 342 -25.73 12.52 20.60
C TYR A 342 -26.82 11.52 20.20
N THR A 343 -26.52 10.53 19.35
CA THR A 343 -27.49 9.54 18.83
C THR A 343 -27.22 8.10 19.28
N SER A 344 -26.26 7.87 20.17
CA SER A 344 -26.08 6.57 20.84
C SER A 344 -27.00 6.53 22.07
N PRO A 345 -27.95 5.56 22.18
CA PRO A 345 -28.79 5.41 23.34
C PRO A 345 -28.01 5.05 24.60
#